data_23f6209db320442eed71bb33464d51fd
#
_entry.id   23f6209db320442eed71bb33464d51fd
#
_cell.length_a   1.000
_cell.length_b   1.000
_cell.length_c   1.000
_cell.angle_alpha   90.00
_cell.angle_beta   90.00
_cell.angle_gamma   90.00
#
_symmetry.space_group_name_H-M   'P 1'
#
loop_
_entity.id
_entity.type
_entity.pdbx_description
1 polymer ?
#
loop_
_entity_poly.entity_id
_entity_poly.type
_entity_poly.pdbx_seq_one_letter_code
_entity_poly.pdbx_strand_id
1 'polypeptide(L)'
;MVDEAELREQMIDAFEGADYPVSSPMDLVPALPDGPGTKFESGDFSMTAMELNTKTTGGDFPYDDVESLVDDLLRELKKQDEI
;
A
#
# COMPACT_ATOMS: atom_id res chain seq x y z
N MET A 1 -2.53 -16.06 -10.44
CA MET A 1 -1.24 -15.98 -9.74
C MET A 1 -0.86 -14.53 -9.52
N VAL A 2 -0.47 -14.18 -8.32
CA VAL A 2 -0.16 -12.78 -7.98
C VAL A 2 1.26 -12.44 -8.43
N ASP A 3 1.41 -11.29 -9.08
CA ASP A 3 2.73 -10.75 -9.43
C ASP A 3 3.07 -9.65 -8.42
N GLU A 4 3.95 -9.96 -7.50
CA GLU A 4 4.36 -9.04 -6.45
C GLU A 4 5.00 -7.77 -7.02
N ALA A 5 5.80 -7.91 -8.07
CA ALA A 5 6.44 -6.75 -8.70
C ALA A 5 5.40 -5.81 -9.30
N GLU A 6 4.35 -6.35 -9.89
CA GLU A 6 3.27 -5.54 -10.43
C GLU A 6 2.53 -4.79 -9.33
N LEU A 7 2.22 -5.48 -8.22
CA LEU A 7 1.61 -4.84 -7.07
C LEU A 7 2.49 -3.74 -6.50
N ARG A 8 3.78 -4.01 -6.42
CA ARG A 8 4.73 -3.03 -5.90
C ARG A 8 4.72 -1.75 -6.74
N GLU A 9 4.72 -1.89 -8.05
CA GLU A 9 4.66 -0.73 -8.94
C GLU A 9 3.37 0.05 -8.78
N GLN A 10 2.24 -0.64 -8.68
CA GLN A 10 0.95 0.02 -8.47
C GLN A 10 0.93 0.79 -7.16
N MET A 11 1.43 0.20 -6.10
CA MET A 11 1.48 0.85 -4.80
C MET A 11 2.41 2.05 -4.79
N ILE A 12 3.58 1.92 -5.41
CA ILE A 12 4.52 3.02 -5.52
C ILE A 12 3.88 4.18 -6.27
N ASP A 13 3.26 3.92 -7.41
CA ASP A 13 2.60 4.95 -8.20
C ASP A 13 1.49 5.64 -7.41
N ALA A 14 0.76 4.90 -6.61
CA ALA A 14 -0.34 5.46 -5.85
C ALA A 14 0.15 6.30 -4.66
N PHE A 15 1.21 5.86 -4.00
CA PHE A 15 1.65 6.49 -2.75
C PHE A 15 2.79 7.50 -2.92
N GLU A 16 3.43 7.55 -4.07
CA GLU A 16 4.57 8.47 -4.26
C GLU A 16 4.18 9.95 -4.18
N GLY A 17 2.91 10.26 -4.41
CA GLY A 17 2.42 11.63 -4.32
C GLY A 17 2.19 12.12 -2.89
N ALA A 18 2.35 11.26 -1.89
CA ALA A 18 2.16 11.66 -0.50
C ALA A 18 3.31 12.54 -0.01
N ASP A 19 3.05 13.31 1.04
CA ASP A 19 4.07 14.16 1.66
C ASP A 19 4.90 13.35 2.65
N TYR A 20 6.07 12.91 2.24
CA TYR A 20 6.97 12.18 3.13
C TYR A 20 7.76 13.15 4.00
N PRO A 21 8.05 12.79 5.25
CA PRO A 21 7.69 11.53 5.89
C PRO A 21 6.19 11.42 6.18
N VAL A 22 5.66 10.21 6.02
CA VAL A 22 4.26 9.91 6.28
C VAL A 22 4.12 9.40 7.70
N SER A 23 3.33 10.07 8.52
CA SER A 23 3.21 9.75 9.93
C SER A 23 2.06 8.79 10.25
N SER A 24 1.10 8.65 9.35
CA SER A 24 -0.04 7.78 9.55
C SER A 24 -0.66 7.39 8.22
N PRO A 25 -1.46 6.31 8.19
CA PRO A 25 -2.17 5.92 6.96
C PRO A 25 -3.06 7.02 6.41
N MET A 26 -3.60 7.87 7.26
CA MET A 26 -4.46 8.97 6.81
C MET A 26 -3.72 9.97 5.93
N ASP A 27 -2.41 10.08 6.09
CA ASP A 27 -1.61 10.98 5.26
C ASP A 27 -1.46 10.48 3.83
N LEU A 28 -1.78 9.21 3.59
CA LEU A 28 -1.71 8.62 2.27
C LEU A 28 -2.98 8.84 1.44
N VAL A 29 -4.11 9.05 2.09
CA VAL A 29 -5.40 9.17 1.40
C VAL A 29 -5.41 10.27 0.35
N PRO A 30 -4.92 11.50 0.63
CA PRO A 30 -4.91 12.55 -0.39
C PRO A 30 -4.04 12.25 -1.60
N ALA A 31 -3.07 11.36 -1.47
CA ALA A 31 -2.17 10.99 -2.57
C ALA A 31 -2.82 9.99 -3.53
N LEU A 32 -3.82 9.26 -3.08
CA LEU A 32 -4.44 8.21 -3.87
C LEU A 32 -5.36 8.80 -4.94
N PRO A 33 -5.27 8.30 -6.20
CA PRO A 33 -6.08 8.84 -7.29
C PRO A 33 -7.58 8.72 -7.07
N ASP A 34 -8.03 7.64 -6.45
CA ASP A 34 -9.45 7.42 -6.13
C ASP A 34 -9.71 7.41 -4.62
N GLY A 35 -8.83 8.04 -3.85
CA GLY A 35 -8.96 8.04 -2.40
C GLY A 35 -8.95 6.63 -1.84
N PRO A 36 -9.75 6.36 -0.78
CA PRO A 36 -9.75 5.02 -0.16
C PRO A 36 -10.29 3.91 -1.08
N GLY A 37 -10.94 4.28 -2.19
CA GLY A 37 -11.43 3.31 -3.17
C GLY A 37 -10.40 2.88 -4.20
N THR A 38 -9.18 3.42 -4.16
CA THR A 38 -8.09 3.04 -5.07
C THR A 38 -7.85 1.53 -4.96
N LYS A 39 -7.81 0.86 -6.10
CA LYS A 39 -7.69 -0.59 -6.16
C LYS A 39 -6.31 -1.03 -6.60
N PHE A 40 -5.81 -2.08 -5.95
CA PHE A 40 -4.56 -2.73 -6.35
C PHE A 40 -4.88 -4.15 -6.78
N GLU A 41 -4.49 -4.53 -7.99
CA GLU A 41 -4.84 -5.83 -8.55
C GLU A 41 -3.65 -6.50 -9.22
N SER A 42 -3.54 -7.81 -9.01
CA SER A 42 -2.57 -8.62 -9.73
C SER A 42 -3.04 -10.08 -9.69
N GLY A 43 -3.24 -10.68 -10.85
CA GLY A 43 -3.74 -12.05 -10.92
C GLY A 43 -5.06 -12.20 -10.19
N ASP A 44 -5.09 -13.07 -9.20
CA ASP A 44 -6.29 -13.31 -8.39
C ASP A 44 -6.42 -12.37 -7.20
N PHE A 45 -5.45 -11.51 -7.02
CA PHE A 45 -5.44 -10.55 -5.91
C PHE A 45 -6.15 -9.27 -6.31
N SER A 46 -7.03 -8.79 -5.44
CA SER A 46 -7.68 -7.49 -5.61
C SER A 46 -7.99 -6.93 -4.24
N MET A 47 -7.56 -5.70 -3.99
CA MET A 47 -7.77 -5.06 -2.68
C MET A 47 -7.81 -3.55 -2.84
N THR A 48 -8.74 -2.89 -2.13
CA THR A 48 -8.78 -1.43 -2.12
C THR A 48 -7.77 -0.89 -1.11
N ALA A 49 -7.44 0.40 -1.24
CA ALA A 49 -6.54 1.05 -0.30
C ALA A 49 -7.08 0.99 1.13
N MET A 50 -8.39 1.11 1.30
CA MET A 50 -9.01 1.00 2.63
C MET A 50 -8.83 -0.40 3.21
N GLU A 51 -9.05 -1.43 2.42
CA GLU A 51 -8.84 -2.81 2.86
C GLU A 51 -7.37 -3.05 3.20
N LEU A 52 -6.47 -2.53 2.36
CA LEU A 52 -5.04 -2.63 2.59
C LEU A 52 -4.66 -2.00 3.93
N ASN A 53 -5.18 -0.81 4.21
CA ASN A 53 -4.93 -0.13 5.47
C ASN A 53 -5.42 -0.96 6.65
N THR A 54 -6.59 -1.57 6.53
CA THR A 54 -7.16 -2.42 7.58
C THR A 54 -6.29 -3.65 7.83
N LYS A 55 -5.79 -4.24 6.76
CA LYS A 55 -4.95 -5.45 6.84
C LYS A 55 -3.54 -5.16 7.36
N THR A 56 -3.06 -3.95 7.17
CA THR A 56 -1.69 -3.58 7.53
C THR A 56 -1.63 -2.58 8.68
N THR A 57 -2.68 -2.50 9.49
CA THR A 57 -2.67 -1.66 10.69
C THR A 57 -1.54 -2.10 11.61
N GLY A 58 -0.83 -1.14 12.15
CA GLY A 58 0.33 -1.44 12.98
C GLY A 58 1.65 -1.40 12.23
N GLY A 59 1.64 -0.92 10.98
CA GLY A 59 2.87 -0.69 10.24
C GLY A 59 3.81 0.27 10.97
N ASP A 60 5.05 0.29 10.54
CA ASP A 60 6.11 1.03 11.23
C ASP A 60 6.17 2.50 10.84
N PHE A 61 5.07 3.21 10.97
CA PHE A 61 5.08 4.66 10.76
C PHE A 61 5.94 5.35 11.81
N PRO A 62 6.59 6.47 11.44
CA PRO A 62 6.56 7.13 10.12
C PRO A 62 7.44 6.43 9.08
N TYR A 63 7.12 6.67 7.81
CA TYR A 63 7.96 6.22 6.69
C TYR A 63 8.59 7.42 6.01
N ASP A 64 9.87 7.34 5.74
CA ASP A 64 10.64 8.42 5.13
C ASP A 64 10.54 8.45 3.61
N ASP A 65 10.19 7.33 3.00
CA ASP A 65 10.05 7.23 1.55
C ASP A 65 9.01 6.19 1.15
N VAL A 66 8.58 6.26 -0.11
CA VAL A 66 7.54 5.39 -0.63
C VAL A 66 8.00 3.94 -0.72
N GLU A 67 9.26 3.70 -1.02
CA GLU A 67 9.79 2.35 -1.16
C GLU A 67 9.73 1.58 0.15
N SER A 68 10.12 2.21 1.25
CA SER A 68 10.03 1.59 2.58
C SER A 68 8.60 1.26 2.94
N LEU A 69 7.68 2.17 2.67
CA LEU A 69 6.26 1.96 2.94
C LEU A 69 5.74 0.76 2.15
N VAL A 70 6.00 0.73 0.86
CA VAL A 70 5.48 -0.33 -0.01
C VAL A 70 6.09 -1.68 0.35
N ASP A 71 7.38 -1.73 0.65
CA ASP A 71 8.03 -2.97 1.06
C ASP A 71 7.40 -3.55 2.32
N ASP A 72 7.07 -2.68 3.28
CA ASP A 72 6.42 -3.13 4.52
C ASP A 72 5.00 -3.61 4.25
N LEU A 73 4.26 -2.92 3.39
CA LEU A 73 2.91 -3.34 3.03
C LEU A 73 2.92 -4.73 2.39
N LEU A 74 3.82 -4.95 1.47
CA LEU A 74 3.93 -6.25 0.80
C LEU A 74 4.33 -7.35 1.78
N ARG A 75 5.23 -7.05 2.71
CA ARG A 75 5.65 -8.01 3.72
C ARG A 75 4.48 -8.42 4.62
N GLU A 76 3.65 -7.46 5.03
CA GLU A 76 2.49 -7.75 5.84
C GLU A 76 1.47 -8.60 5.08
N LEU A 77 1.26 -8.31 3.81
CA LEU A 77 0.36 -9.11 2.98
C LEU A 77 0.85 -10.55 2.84
N LYS A 78 2.15 -10.74 2.72
CA LYS A 78 2.74 -12.09 2.68
C LYS A 78 2.53 -12.82 3.98
N LYS A 79 2.68 -12.15 5.11
CA LYS A 79 2.48 -12.77 6.43
C LYS A 79 1.04 -13.22 6.62
N GLN A 80 0.09 -12.55 5.98
CA GLN A 80 -1.32 -12.87 6.09
C GLN A 80 -1.80 -13.79 4.97
N ASP A 81 -0.87 -14.32 4.18
CA ASP A 81 -1.18 -15.18 3.03
C ASP A 81 -2.10 -14.54 2.00
N GLU A 82 -2.07 -13.21 1.89
CA GLU A 82 -2.85 -12.50 0.88
C GLU A 82 -2.17 -12.54 -0.49
N ILE A 83 -0.85 -12.67 -0.50
CA ILE A 83 -0.08 -12.78 -1.73
C ILE A 83 0.99 -13.85 -1.64
#